data_7579fbe1c3a21d9e018d5c69750ce22d
#
_entry.id   7579fbe1c3a21d9e018d5c69750ce22d
#
_cell.length_a   1.000
_cell.length_b   1.000
_cell.length_c   1.000
_cell.angle_alpha   90.00
_cell.angle_beta   90.00
_cell.angle_gamma   90.00
#
_symmetry.space_group_name_H-M   'P 1'
#
loop_
_entity.id
_entity.type
_entity.pdbx_description
1 polymer ?
#
loop_
_entity_poly.entity_id
_entity_poly.type
_entity_poly.pdbx_seq_one_letter_code
_entity_poly.pdbx_strand_id
1 'polypeptide(L)'
;RATHLHTLHGRMVSGHVEGRLLKMLVTMIRPKHILEIGTFTGYSALCMAEGLRSIGDGGIIHTFDVNDELEPFTRQWIDGSGLSNYIDFRIGDAIEQAPQLGVTFDLAFIDGDKRTYLQTYEMVLPLLRQGGFILADNTLWDGHVVDSAYAKDQQTLGICRFNDATAQDQRIEKVILPMRDGLTLMRKL
;
A
#
# COMPACT_ATOMS: atom_id res chain seq x y z
N ARG A 1 -15.50 7.04 -9.09
CA ARG A 1 -16.55 8.10 -9.03
C ARG A 1 -17.17 8.20 -7.63
N ALA A 2 -17.56 7.10 -6.98
CA ALA A 2 -18.17 7.14 -5.66
C ALA A 2 -17.27 7.84 -4.62
N THR A 3 -15.99 7.51 -4.54
CA THR A 3 -15.01 8.16 -3.66
C THR A 3 -15.02 9.69 -3.80
N HIS A 4 -14.98 10.20 -5.03
CA HIS A 4 -15.02 11.65 -5.29
C HIS A 4 -16.32 12.34 -4.91
N LEU A 5 -17.42 11.60 -4.84
CA LEU A 5 -18.73 12.12 -4.48
C LEU A 5 -19.00 12.08 -2.97
N HIS A 6 -18.37 11.15 -2.26
CA HIS A 6 -18.68 10.83 -0.87
C HIS A 6 -17.54 11.12 0.12
N THR A 7 -16.37 11.55 -0.36
CA THR A 7 -15.23 11.90 0.52
C THR A 7 -14.68 13.29 0.20
N LEU A 8 -14.22 14.01 1.24
CA LEU A 8 -13.57 15.32 1.08
C LEU A 8 -12.21 15.19 0.36
N HIS A 9 -11.59 14.04 0.42
CA HIS A 9 -10.25 13.76 -0.09
C HIS A 9 -10.25 12.82 -1.30
N GLY A 10 -11.19 12.99 -2.24
CA GLY A 10 -11.32 12.13 -3.41
C GLY A 10 -10.02 11.99 -4.25
N ARG A 11 -9.08 12.93 -4.13
CA ARG A 11 -7.76 12.87 -4.79
C ARG A 11 -6.82 11.82 -4.20
N MET A 12 -7.08 11.35 -2.97
CA MET A 12 -6.25 10.34 -2.29
C MET A 12 -6.43 8.94 -2.89
N VAL A 13 -7.50 8.70 -3.65
CA VAL A 13 -7.70 7.40 -4.29
C VAL A 13 -6.63 7.13 -5.34
N SER A 14 -6.04 5.94 -5.31
CA SER A 14 -5.16 5.44 -6.37
C SER A 14 -5.87 5.58 -7.73
N GLY A 15 -5.22 6.11 -8.74
CA GLY A 15 -5.85 6.32 -10.05
C GLY A 15 -6.04 5.01 -10.83
N HIS A 16 -6.78 5.10 -11.95
CA HIS A 16 -7.04 3.92 -12.79
C HIS A 16 -5.73 3.23 -13.27
N VAL A 17 -4.73 4.00 -13.66
CA VAL A 17 -3.45 3.46 -14.15
C VAL A 17 -2.74 2.67 -13.05
N GLU A 18 -2.66 3.24 -11.85
CA GLU A 18 -2.05 2.57 -10.70
C GLU A 18 -2.82 1.32 -10.28
N GLY A 19 -4.15 1.40 -10.19
CA GLY A 19 -4.97 0.22 -9.89
C GLY A 19 -4.76 -0.92 -10.91
N ARG A 20 -4.59 -0.60 -12.20
CA ARG A 20 -4.26 -1.62 -13.22
C ARG A 20 -2.86 -2.18 -13.07
N LEU A 21 -1.90 -1.34 -12.71
CA LEU A 21 -0.53 -1.80 -12.40
C LEU A 21 -0.53 -2.73 -11.19
N LEU A 22 -1.19 -2.36 -10.09
CA LEU A 22 -1.33 -3.22 -8.90
C LEU A 22 -1.91 -4.60 -9.25
N LYS A 23 -3.00 -4.63 -10.03
CA LYS A 23 -3.58 -5.88 -10.52
C LYS A 23 -2.56 -6.71 -11.33
N MET A 24 -1.83 -6.08 -12.25
CA MET A 24 -0.83 -6.77 -13.08
C MET A 24 0.32 -7.31 -12.24
N LEU A 25 0.85 -6.51 -11.29
CA LEU A 25 1.91 -6.95 -10.38
C LEU A 25 1.46 -8.14 -9.52
N VAL A 26 0.25 -8.09 -8.96
CA VAL A 26 -0.32 -9.23 -8.23
C VAL A 26 -0.39 -10.48 -9.13
N THR A 27 -0.84 -10.33 -10.38
CA THR A 27 -0.91 -11.45 -11.33
C THR A 27 0.47 -12.02 -11.67
N MET A 28 1.49 -11.17 -11.76
CA MET A 28 2.89 -11.58 -12.03
C MET A 28 3.57 -12.22 -10.83
N ILE A 29 3.41 -11.63 -9.63
CA ILE A 29 4.04 -12.10 -8.38
C ILE A 29 3.36 -13.35 -7.84
N ARG A 30 2.04 -13.50 -8.06
CA ARG A 30 1.19 -14.59 -7.57
C ARG A 30 1.25 -14.75 -6.05
N PRO A 31 1.03 -13.68 -5.27
CA PRO A 31 1.15 -13.71 -3.82
C PRO A 31 0.04 -14.54 -3.19
N LYS A 32 0.33 -15.18 -2.05
CA LYS A 32 -0.66 -15.83 -1.18
C LYS A 32 -1.15 -14.86 -0.10
N HIS A 33 -0.23 -14.06 0.44
CA HIS A 33 -0.55 -13.04 1.44
C HIS A 33 -0.06 -11.67 0.98
N ILE A 34 -0.99 -10.74 0.89
CA ILE A 34 -0.71 -9.32 0.61
C ILE A 34 -1.01 -8.53 1.88
N LEU A 35 -0.09 -7.66 2.29
CA LEU A 35 -0.32 -6.65 3.31
C LEU A 35 -0.57 -5.29 2.66
N GLU A 36 -1.66 -4.63 3.00
CA GLU A 36 -1.94 -3.26 2.57
C GLU A 36 -2.09 -2.36 3.79
N ILE A 37 -1.37 -1.24 3.81
CA ILE A 37 -1.40 -0.22 4.85
C ILE A 37 -1.95 1.07 4.24
N GLY A 38 -3.18 1.43 4.59
CA GLY A 38 -3.96 2.50 3.99
C GLY A 38 -5.02 1.97 3.03
N THR A 39 -6.16 1.51 3.59
CA THR A 39 -7.30 1.00 2.80
C THR A 39 -8.08 2.13 2.13
N PHE A 40 -8.23 3.26 2.85
CA PHE A 40 -9.08 4.39 2.45
C PHE A 40 -10.48 3.92 2.01
N THR A 41 -10.82 4.00 0.72
CA THR A 41 -12.11 3.55 0.17
C THR A 41 -12.05 2.17 -0.47
N GLY A 42 -10.94 1.44 -0.31
CA GLY A 42 -10.75 0.06 -0.78
C GLY A 42 -10.47 -0.11 -2.26
N TYR A 43 -10.15 0.97 -3.00
CA TYR A 43 -9.95 0.87 -4.44
C TYR A 43 -8.71 0.04 -4.82
N SER A 44 -7.57 0.27 -4.18
CA SER A 44 -6.33 -0.51 -4.34
C SER A 44 -6.54 -1.97 -3.95
N ALA A 45 -7.16 -2.22 -2.78
CA ALA A 45 -7.53 -3.57 -2.34
C ALA A 45 -8.38 -4.31 -3.40
N LEU A 46 -9.41 -3.66 -3.95
CA LEU A 46 -10.26 -4.24 -4.99
C LEU A 46 -9.47 -4.54 -6.28
N CYS A 47 -8.55 -3.66 -6.69
CA CYS A 47 -7.70 -3.89 -7.85
C CYS A 47 -6.76 -5.07 -7.66
N MET A 48 -6.14 -5.19 -6.47
CA MET A 48 -5.30 -6.34 -6.11
C MET A 48 -6.12 -7.63 -6.01
N ALA A 49 -7.33 -7.58 -5.43
CA ALA A 49 -8.26 -8.71 -5.36
C ALA A 49 -8.70 -9.21 -6.74
N GLU A 50 -8.90 -8.31 -7.73
CA GLU A 50 -9.09 -8.72 -9.12
C GLU A 50 -7.90 -9.54 -9.66
N GLY A 51 -6.66 -9.17 -9.28
CA GLY A 51 -5.45 -9.93 -9.60
C GLY A 51 -5.47 -11.32 -8.99
N LEU A 52 -5.75 -11.43 -7.69
CA LEU A 52 -5.86 -12.72 -6.98
C LEU A 52 -6.95 -13.61 -7.59
N ARG A 53 -8.12 -13.05 -7.88
CA ARG A 53 -9.21 -13.79 -8.55
C ARG A 53 -8.77 -14.34 -9.92
N SER A 54 -8.02 -13.56 -10.70
CA SER A 54 -7.56 -13.99 -12.02
C SER A 54 -6.53 -15.14 -11.97
N ILE A 55 -5.77 -15.22 -10.86
CA ILE A 55 -4.82 -16.31 -10.61
C ILE A 55 -5.53 -17.59 -10.19
N GLY A 56 -6.57 -17.48 -9.35
CA GLY A 56 -7.36 -18.63 -8.87
C GLY A 56 -6.66 -19.51 -7.82
N ASP A 57 -5.54 -19.08 -7.26
CA ASP A 57 -4.72 -19.88 -6.33
C ASP A 57 -5.03 -19.64 -4.83
N GLY A 58 -6.08 -18.88 -4.51
CA GLY A 58 -6.54 -18.67 -3.14
C GLY A 58 -5.65 -17.73 -2.30
N GLY A 59 -5.24 -16.59 -2.84
CA GLY A 59 -4.54 -15.54 -2.07
C GLY A 59 -5.51 -14.66 -1.29
N ILE A 60 -4.99 -13.91 -0.29
CA ILE A 60 -5.76 -12.97 0.54
C ILE A 60 -4.98 -11.66 0.77
N ILE A 61 -5.72 -10.55 0.82
CA ILE A 61 -5.22 -9.23 1.17
C ILE A 61 -5.64 -8.93 2.61
N HIS A 62 -4.68 -8.66 3.47
CA HIS A 62 -4.89 -8.11 4.80
C HIS A 62 -4.69 -6.60 4.71
N THR A 63 -5.78 -5.84 4.74
CA THR A 63 -5.76 -4.38 4.55
C THR A 63 -6.20 -3.66 5.82
N PHE A 64 -5.45 -2.61 6.18
CA PHE A 64 -5.63 -1.87 7.43
C PHE A 64 -5.86 -0.39 7.18
N ASP A 65 -6.79 0.19 7.91
CA ASP A 65 -6.97 1.63 8.01
C ASP A 65 -7.19 2.06 9.45
N VAL A 66 -6.61 3.19 9.83
CA VAL A 66 -6.82 3.77 11.17
C VAL A 66 -8.10 4.60 11.26
N ASN A 67 -8.66 5.00 10.11
CA ASN A 67 -9.86 5.83 10.05
C ASN A 67 -11.11 4.96 9.96
N ASP A 68 -11.85 4.88 11.06
CA ASP A 68 -13.12 4.13 11.18
C ASP A 68 -14.32 4.87 10.56
N GLU A 69 -14.23 6.18 10.32
CA GLU A 69 -15.34 6.96 9.73
C GLU A 69 -15.73 6.46 8.33
N LEU A 70 -14.77 5.95 7.57
CA LEU A 70 -15.00 5.42 6.22
C LEU A 70 -15.32 3.92 6.22
N GLU A 71 -15.28 3.24 7.34
CA GLU A 71 -15.50 1.79 7.42
C GLU A 71 -16.83 1.36 6.78
N PRO A 72 -17.99 1.96 7.09
CA PRO A 72 -19.27 1.53 6.49
C PRO A 72 -19.28 1.70 4.97
N PHE A 73 -18.69 2.79 4.47
CA PHE A 73 -18.58 3.05 3.04
C PHE A 73 -17.67 2.02 2.36
N THR A 74 -16.50 1.77 2.91
CA THR A 74 -15.51 0.84 2.36
C THR A 74 -16.04 -0.59 2.36
N ARG A 75 -16.67 -1.06 3.46
CA ARG A 75 -17.30 -2.37 3.53
C ARG A 75 -18.39 -2.54 2.49
N GLN A 76 -19.25 -1.55 2.29
CA GLN A 76 -20.32 -1.61 1.28
C GLN A 76 -19.76 -1.92 -0.12
N TRP A 77 -18.63 -1.30 -0.48
CA TRP A 77 -18.00 -1.53 -1.79
C TRP A 77 -17.27 -2.87 -1.87
N ILE A 78 -16.58 -3.27 -0.82
CA ILE A 78 -15.92 -4.58 -0.76
C ILE A 78 -16.97 -5.70 -0.86
N ASP A 79 -18.01 -5.67 -0.05
CA ASP A 79 -19.05 -6.71 0.01
C ASP A 79 -19.85 -6.78 -1.29
N GLY A 80 -20.16 -5.63 -1.89
CA GLY A 80 -20.88 -5.53 -3.16
C GLY A 80 -20.07 -5.89 -4.41
N SER A 81 -18.74 -6.06 -4.28
CA SER A 81 -17.83 -6.26 -5.43
C SER A 81 -17.79 -7.69 -5.98
N GLY A 82 -18.21 -8.68 -5.20
CA GLY A 82 -17.95 -10.10 -5.46
C GLY A 82 -16.49 -10.51 -5.27
N LEU A 83 -15.69 -9.68 -4.54
CA LEU A 83 -14.28 -9.92 -4.25
C LEU A 83 -13.99 -10.00 -2.74
N SER A 84 -15.02 -9.92 -1.89
CA SER A 84 -14.87 -9.89 -0.43
C SER A 84 -14.11 -11.11 0.12
N ASN A 85 -14.21 -12.27 -0.52
CA ASN A 85 -13.48 -13.49 -0.11
C ASN A 85 -11.93 -13.35 -0.25
N TYR A 86 -11.44 -12.33 -0.96
CA TYR A 86 -10.02 -12.06 -1.15
C TYR A 86 -9.51 -10.94 -0.23
N ILE A 87 -10.38 -10.32 0.59
CA ILE A 87 -10.05 -9.11 1.34
C ILE A 87 -10.43 -9.28 2.81
N ASP A 88 -9.44 -9.24 3.68
CA ASP A 88 -9.59 -9.17 5.14
C ASP A 88 -9.36 -7.70 5.56
N PHE A 89 -10.45 -6.91 5.62
CA PHE A 89 -10.41 -5.50 5.95
C PHE A 89 -10.55 -5.28 7.45
N ARG A 90 -9.58 -4.58 8.04
CA ARG A 90 -9.50 -4.30 9.48
C ARG A 90 -9.32 -2.82 9.77
N ILE A 91 -10.01 -2.33 10.80
CA ILE A 91 -9.75 -1.02 11.38
C ILE A 91 -8.72 -1.16 12.49
N GLY A 92 -7.68 -0.33 12.43
CA GLY A 92 -6.60 -0.26 13.41
C GLY A 92 -5.23 -0.01 12.79
N ASP A 93 -4.22 0.13 13.67
CA ASP A 93 -2.86 0.38 13.26
C ASP A 93 -2.21 -0.92 12.73
N ALA A 94 -1.81 -0.89 11.46
CA ALA A 94 -1.12 -2.00 10.82
C ALA A 94 0.22 -2.32 11.50
N ILE A 95 0.93 -1.32 12.07
CA ILE A 95 2.21 -1.52 12.75
C ILE A 95 2.03 -2.44 13.97
N GLU A 96 0.89 -2.29 14.67
CA GLU A 96 0.58 -3.12 15.83
C GLU A 96 -0.03 -4.47 15.45
N GLN A 97 -0.94 -4.47 14.46
CA GLN A 97 -1.79 -5.64 14.19
C GLN A 97 -1.18 -6.62 13.17
N ALA A 98 -0.45 -6.14 12.14
CA ALA A 98 0.07 -7.02 11.10
C ALA A 98 1.05 -8.09 11.63
N PRO A 99 1.95 -7.79 12.60
CA PRO A 99 2.81 -8.83 13.19
C PRO A 99 2.04 -9.93 13.92
N GLN A 100 0.84 -9.61 14.43
CA GLN A 100 0.01 -10.56 15.19
C GLN A 100 -0.73 -11.56 14.30
N LEU A 101 -0.77 -11.34 12.97
CA LEU A 101 -1.41 -12.27 12.04
C LEU A 101 -0.67 -13.62 11.95
N GLY A 102 0.61 -13.64 12.29
CA GLY A 102 1.41 -14.89 12.25
C GLY A 102 1.61 -15.44 10.83
N VAL A 103 1.44 -14.60 9.79
CA VAL A 103 1.65 -14.99 8.39
C VAL A 103 2.89 -14.33 7.82
N THR A 104 3.48 -14.96 6.81
CA THR A 104 4.56 -14.35 6.03
C THR A 104 3.98 -13.78 4.74
N PHE A 105 4.27 -12.51 4.44
CA PHE A 105 3.75 -11.83 3.28
C PHE A 105 4.63 -12.03 2.05
N ASP A 106 4.01 -12.05 0.87
CA ASP A 106 4.68 -12.09 -0.43
C ASP A 106 4.81 -10.70 -1.05
N LEU A 107 3.84 -9.86 -0.75
CA LEU A 107 3.72 -8.50 -1.26
C LEU A 107 3.20 -7.59 -0.15
N ALA A 108 3.76 -6.39 -0.03
CA ALA A 108 3.20 -5.32 0.79
C ALA A 108 2.96 -4.08 -0.06
N PHE A 109 1.86 -3.37 0.19
CA PHE A 109 1.55 -2.07 -0.38
C PHE A 109 1.43 -1.03 0.74
N ILE A 110 2.30 -0.03 0.74
CA ILE A 110 2.38 1.03 1.75
C ILE A 110 1.81 2.32 1.15
N ASP A 111 0.63 2.73 1.62
CA ASP A 111 -0.05 3.97 1.25
C ASP A 111 -0.72 4.65 2.46
N GLY A 112 -0.09 4.53 3.62
CA GLY A 112 -0.55 5.15 4.86
C GLY A 112 0.00 6.56 5.10
N ASP A 113 0.07 6.94 6.40
CA ASP A 113 0.62 8.23 6.83
C ASP A 113 2.11 8.36 6.49
N LYS A 114 2.44 9.38 5.72
CA LYS A 114 3.79 9.61 5.21
C LYS A 114 4.83 9.86 6.30
N ARG A 115 4.39 10.37 7.46
CA ARG A 115 5.25 10.59 8.65
C ARG A 115 5.82 9.29 9.21
N THR A 116 5.12 8.17 9.04
CA THR A 116 5.48 6.85 9.58
C THR A 116 6.05 5.89 8.54
N TYR A 117 6.31 6.33 7.30
CA TYR A 117 6.75 5.45 6.21
C TYR A 117 7.99 4.61 6.54
N LEU A 118 9.01 5.22 7.16
CA LEU A 118 10.19 4.47 7.56
C LEU A 118 9.88 3.43 8.63
N GLN A 119 9.06 3.78 9.64
CA GLN A 119 8.65 2.84 10.68
C GLN A 119 7.83 1.69 10.08
N THR A 120 6.91 1.99 9.17
CA THR A 120 6.11 1.01 8.45
C THR A 120 6.99 0.06 7.64
N TYR A 121 7.98 0.59 6.91
CA TYR A 121 8.94 -0.21 6.15
C TYR A 121 9.73 -1.17 7.04
N GLU A 122 10.26 -0.69 8.17
CA GLU A 122 11.03 -1.53 9.10
C GLU A 122 10.15 -2.60 9.78
N MET A 123 8.86 -2.35 9.96
CA MET A 123 7.91 -3.35 10.43
C MET A 123 7.61 -4.39 9.35
N VAL A 124 7.39 -3.96 8.10
CA VAL A 124 7.02 -4.83 6.97
C VAL A 124 8.15 -5.76 6.56
N LEU A 125 9.39 -5.23 6.47
CA LEU A 125 10.51 -5.98 5.91
C LEU A 125 10.79 -7.34 6.57
N PRO A 126 10.78 -7.49 7.92
CA PRO A 126 10.93 -8.79 8.55
C PRO A 126 9.76 -9.75 8.30
N LEU A 127 8.55 -9.23 8.11
CA LEU A 127 7.35 -10.03 7.84
C LEU A 127 7.26 -10.53 6.39
N LEU A 128 8.08 -9.96 5.49
CA LEU A 128 8.10 -10.32 4.09
C LEU A 128 9.00 -11.54 3.87
N ARG A 129 8.59 -12.48 3.02
CA ARG A 129 9.45 -13.59 2.61
C ARG A 129 10.67 -13.09 1.83
N GLN A 130 11.70 -13.94 1.76
CA GLN A 130 12.83 -13.71 0.85
C GLN A 130 12.34 -13.66 -0.60
N GLY A 131 12.81 -12.68 -1.38
CA GLY A 131 12.33 -12.42 -2.74
C GLY A 131 10.93 -11.83 -2.81
N GLY A 132 10.30 -11.48 -1.68
CA GLY A 132 9.03 -10.77 -1.63
C GLY A 132 9.17 -9.29 -2.00
N PHE A 133 8.06 -8.62 -2.24
CA PHE A 133 8.03 -7.25 -2.78
C PHE A 133 7.33 -6.28 -1.85
N ILE A 134 7.81 -5.04 -1.83
CA ILE A 134 7.13 -3.88 -1.22
C ILE A 134 6.90 -2.85 -2.31
N LEU A 135 5.69 -2.32 -2.37
CA LEU A 135 5.31 -1.15 -3.15
C LEU A 135 5.03 -0.02 -2.16
N ALA A 136 5.67 1.14 -2.32
CA ALA A 136 5.39 2.32 -1.52
C ALA A 136 4.95 3.47 -2.43
N ASP A 137 3.73 3.97 -2.22
CA ASP A 137 3.15 5.05 -3.02
C ASP A 137 3.60 6.43 -2.55
N ASN A 138 3.49 7.42 -3.43
CA ASN A 138 3.77 8.84 -3.21
C ASN A 138 5.22 9.15 -2.76
N THR A 139 6.19 8.39 -3.21
CA THR A 139 7.59 8.55 -2.77
C THR A 139 8.31 9.75 -3.40
N LEU A 140 7.73 10.38 -4.44
CA LEU A 140 8.15 11.66 -4.99
C LEU A 140 7.39 12.85 -4.39
N TRP A 141 6.22 12.63 -3.80
CA TRP A 141 5.44 13.56 -3.00
C TRP A 141 5.25 14.93 -3.69
N ASP A 142 4.62 14.95 -4.87
CA ASP A 142 4.41 16.15 -5.72
C ASP A 142 5.71 16.96 -5.98
N GLY A 143 6.88 16.30 -5.88
CA GLY A 143 8.18 16.96 -6.00
C GLY A 143 8.65 17.68 -4.73
N HIS A 144 7.87 17.66 -3.63
CA HIS A 144 8.25 18.31 -2.37
C HIS A 144 9.54 17.76 -1.78
N VAL A 145 9.90 16.52 -2.08
CA VAL A 145 11.14 15.87 -1.60
C VAL A 145 12.42 16.59 -2.06
N VAL A 146 12.34 17.40 -3.11
CA VAL A 146 13.47 18.20 -3.64
C VAL A 146 13.24 19.71 -3.54
N ASP A 147 12.10 20.16 -2.99
CA ASP A 147 11.75 21.57 -2.85
C ASP A 147 12.01 22.06 -1.43
N SER A 148 12.93 23.02 -1.29
CA SER A 148 13.30 23.62 -0.01
C SER A 148 12.12 24.32 0.70
N ALA A 149 11.06 24.72 0.00
CA ALA A 149 9.88 25.31 0.59
C ALA A 149 9.16 24.33 1.55
N TYR A 150 9.30 23.02 1.32
CA TYR A 150 8.69 21.96 2.12
C TYR A 150 9.65 21.31 3.13
N ALA A 151 10.86 21.85 3.31
CA ALA A 151 11.89 21.26 4.19
C ALA A 151 11.48 21.15 5.68
N LYS A 152 10.37 21.77 6.09
CA LYS A 152 9.82 21.69 7.46
C LYS A 152 8.49 20.93 7.54
N ASP A 153 7.92 20.55 6.39
CA ASP A 153 6.69 19.77 6.35
C ASP A 153 6.94 18.36 6.87
N GLN A 154 6.14 17.90 7.83
CA GLN A 154 6.36 16.62 8.51
C GLN A 154 6.14 15.42 7.61
N GLN A 155 5.21 15.50 6.66
CA GLN A 155 4.98 14.42 5.70
C GLN A 155 6.15 14.32 4.71
N THR A 156 6.58 15.47 4.17
CA THR A 156 7.77 15.54 3.29
C THR A 156 9.02 14.98 3.99
N LEU A 157 9.25 15.39 5.25
CA LEU A 157 10.36 14.86 6.05
C LEU A 157 10.27 13.35 6.26
N GLY A 158 9.07 12.81 6.47
CA GLY A 158 8.84 11.37 6.60
C GLY A 158 9.22 10.62 5.32
N ILE A 159 8.77 11.10 4.16
CA ILE A 159 9.12 10.53 2.85
C ILE A 159 10.62 10.65 2.57
N CYS A 160 11.25 11.80 2.84
CA CYS A 160 12.69 11.96 2.66
C CYS A 160 13.48 10.95 3.49
N ARG A 161 13.13 10.78 4.78
CA ARG A 161 13.77 9.78 5.66
C ARG A 161 13.63 8.36 5.13
N PHE A 162 12.43 8.01 4.65
CA PHE A 162 12.18 6.72 4.03
C PHE A 162 13.01 6.53 2.75
N ASN A 163 13.04 7.53 1.87
CA ASN A 163 13.80 7.48 0.62
C ASN A 163 15.30 7.33 0.87
N ASP A 164 15.85 8.09 1.82
CA ASP A 164 17.27 8.05 2.19
C ASP A 164 17.65 6.70 2.82
N ALA A 165 16.84 6.20 3.76
CA ALA A 165 17.09 4.92 4.42
C ALA A 165 17.04 3.77 3.41
N THR A 166 16.01 3.70 2.57
CA THR A 166 15.88 2.65 1.56
C THR A 166 16.92 2.75 0.43
N ALA A 167 17.50 3.95 0.21
CA ALA A 167 18.58 4.13 -0.77
C ALA A 167 19.88 3.42 -0.35
N GLN A 168 20.09 3.28 0.96
CA GLN A 168 21.30 2.70 1.54
C GLN A 168 21.11 1.26 2.05
N ASP A 169 19.88 0.76 2.01
CA ASP A 169 19.54 -0.56 2.58
C ASP A 169 19.96 -1.68 1.62
N GLN A 170 20.93 -2.47 2.07
CA GLN A 170 21.46 -3.62 1.32
C GLN A 170 20.58 -4.87 1.40
N ARG A 171 19.52 -4.84 2.21
CA ARG A 171 18.55 -5.94 2.33
C ARG A 171 17.56 -5.98 1.17
N ILE A 172 17.56 -4.93 0.32
CA ILE A 172 16.63 -4.78 -0.79
C ILE A 172 17.34 -4.32 -2.07
N GLU A 173 16.76 -4.64 -3.21
CA GLU A 173 16.95 -3.88 -4.45
C GLU A 173 15.71 -3.03 -4.72
N LYS A 174 15.86 -1.85 -5.30
CA LYS A 174 14.75 -0.95 -5.53
C LYS A 174 14.83 -0.17 -6.83
N VAL A 175 13.65 0.25 -7.31
CA VAL A 175 13.47 1.23 -8.38
C VAL A 175 12.29 2.14 -8.07
N ILE A 176 12.40 3.42 -8.40
CA ILE A 176 11.28 4.36 -8.34
C ILE A 176 10.67 4.46 -9.74
N LEU A 177 9.40 4.09 -9.85
CA LEU A 177 8.61 4.29 -11.05
C LEU A 177 8.02 5.71 -11.01
N PRO A 178 8.30 6.57 -12.00
CA PRO A 178 7.80 7.96 -12.03
C PRO A 178 6.34 7.97 -12.51
N MET A 179 5.49 7.24 -11.83
CA MET A 179 4.06 7.17 -12.09
C MET A 179 3.33 7.97 -11.02
N ARG A 180 2.44 8.88 -11.44
CA ARG A 180 1.76 9.81 -10.54
C ARG A 180 2.76 10.50 -9.62
N ASP A 181 2.68 10.20 -8.35
CA ASP A 181 3.47 10.80 -7.26
C ASP A 181 4.66 9.91 -6.83
N GLY A 182 5.06 9.02 -7.72
CA GLY A 182 6.18 8.09 -7.52
C GLY A 182 5.79 6.83 -6.77
N LEU A 183 5.94 5.69 -7.42
CA LEU A 183 5.78 4.37 -6.81
C LEU A 183 7.15 3.71 -6.69
N THR A 184 7.61 3.51 -5.44
CA THR A 184 8.85 2.76 -5.20
C THR A 184 8.54 1.27 -5.12
N LEU A 185 9.14 0.50 -6.04
CA LEU A 185 9.12 -0.96 -6.03
C LEU A 185 10.42 -1.46 -5.39
N MET A 186 10.30 -2.29 -4.37
CA MET A 186 11.41 -2.90 -3.64
C MET A 186 11.26 -4.42 -3.63
N ARG A 187 12.38 -5.13 -3.73
CA ARG A 187 12.44 -6.59 -3.56
C ARG A 187 13.38 -6.93 -2.41
N LYS A 188 12.94 -7.75 -1.47
CA LYS A 188 13.79 -8.29 -0.39
C LYS A 188 14.79 -9.28 -0.96
N LEU A 189 16.08 -9.07 -0.67
CA LEU A 189 17.20 -9.92 -1.11
C LEU A 189 17.40 -11.11 -0.20
#